data_322ad647e9c302c558220f080ba9e661
#
_entry.id   322ad647e9c302c558220f080ba9e661
#
_cell.length_a   1.000
_cell.length_b   1.000
_cell.length_c   1.000
_cell.angle_alpha   90.00
_cell.angle_beta   90.00
_cell.angle_gamma   90.00
#
_symmetry.space_group_name_H-M   'P 1'
#
loop_
_entity.id
_entity.type
_entity.pdbx_description
1 polymer ?
#
loop_
_entity_poly.entity_id
_entity_poly.type
_entity_poly.pdbx_seq_one_letter_code
_entity_poly.pdbx_strand_id
1 'polypeptide(L)'
;MEHCIDGRTIALFTEKLTELERSSLTVEKYVRDVTTFWRWLGSDGRFDKSNVIRFKQMLREKYRLSSANSMLSALNKFFQLMGWEDCRIRTFRTQRASFRNEERELCVEEYRRLLKAAKEKGDLQILNIMETIASTGIRISELQFITVASVSTRRALVSLKGKTRQVLIPAELCKKLRRYCRERKITSGSIFVTRTGRPIDRSNILHRMKALSEAAKVNREKIFPHNLRHFFAVNYYKTEKDIVRLADLLGHANINTTRIYTLISCESQLDILDKVEKSLHAV
;
A
#
# COMPACT_ATOMS: atom_id res chain seq x y z
N MET A 1 -8.04 -2.45 37.27
CA MET A 1 -8.77 -3.73 37.29
C MET A 1 -7.88 -4.78 36.63
N GLU A 2 -7.85 -6.02 37.15
CA GLU A 2 -7.09 -7.12 36.55
C GLU A 2 -7.98 -7.88 35.56
N HIS A 3 -7.45 -8.23 34.41
CA HIS A 3 -8.12 -8.97 33.33
C HIS A 3 -7.28 -10.19 32.94
N CYS A 4 -7.88 -11.13 32.20
CA CYS A 4 -7.18 -12.33 31.75
C CYS A 4 -7.49 -12.60 30.26
N ILE A 5 -6.42 -12.86 29.48
CA ILE A 5 -6.53 -13.31 28.08
C ILE A 5 -6.23 -14.82 28.06
N ASP A 6 -7.15 -15.55 27.48
CA ASP A 6 -7.04 -16.98 27.22
C ASP A 6 -7.53 -17.33 25.81
N GLY A 7 -7.51 -18.61 25.45
CA GLY A 7 -8.00 -19.08 24.16
C GLY A 7 -9.47 -18.78 23.91
N ARG A 8 -10.32 -18.80 24.96
CA ARG A 8 -11.75 -18.50 24.87
C ARG A 8 -12.00 -17.03 24.54
N THR A 9 -11.24 -16.15 25.19
CA THR A 9 -11.31 -14.69 24.96
C THR A 9 -10.92 -14.34 23.53
N ILE A 10 -9.88 -15.01 22.97
CA ILE A 10 -9.48 -14.82 21.57
C ILE A 10 -10.52 -15.37 20.60
N ALA A 11 -11.14 -16.51 20.90
CA ALA A 11 -12.21 -17.05 20.08
C ALA A 11 -13.43 -16.10 20.04
N LEU A 12 -13.86 -15.59 21.20
CA LEU A 12 -14.92 -14.59 21.31
C LEU A 12 -14.59 -13.30 20.55
N PHE A 13 -13.33 -12.84 20.61
CA PHE A 13 -12.89 -11.68 19.84
C PHE A 13 -13.01 -11.91 18.32
N THR A 14 -12.65 -13.11 17.87
CA THR A 14 -12.75 -13.51 16.47
C THR A 14 -14.21 -13.49 16.00
N GLU A 15 -15.11 -14.05 16.79
CA GLU A 15 -16.55 -14.06 16.54
C GLU A 15 -17.10 -12.63 16.43
N LYS A 16 -16.86 -11.79 17.44
CA LYS A 16 -17.29 -10.38 17.42
C LYS A 16 -16.74 -9.58 16.24
N LEU A 17 -15.49 -9.84 15.79
CA LEU A 17 -14.97 -9.20 14.59
C LEU A 17 -15.68 -9.66 13.32
N THR A 18 -16.12 -10.91 13.27
CA THR A 18 -16.88 -11.48 12.15
C THR A 18 -18.29 -10.92 12.11
N GLU A 19 -18.97 -10.82 13.26
CA GLU A 19 -20.28 -10.14 13.40
C GLU A 19 -20.23 -8.67 12.95
N LEU A 20 -19.10 -7.99 13.17
CA LEU A 20 -18.83 -6.64 12.68
C LEU A 20 -18.45 -6.61 11.18
N GLU A 21 -18.66 -7.69 10.44
CA GLU A 21 -18.40 -7.83 9.01
C GLU A 21 -16.97 -7.42 8.60
N ARG A 22 -15.98 -7.67 9.48
CA ARG A 22 -14.59 -7.39 9.14
C ARG A 22 -14.07 -8.41 8.15
N SER A 23 -13.26 -7.96 7.17
CA SER A 23 -12.65 -8.89 6.20
C SER A 23 -11.76 -9.91 6.91
N SER A 24 -11.69 -11.15 6.39
CA SER A 24 -10.87 -12.24 6.94
C SER A 24 -9.43 -11.81 7.23
N LEU A 25 -8.80 -11.09 6.31
CA LEU A 25 -7.45 -10.55 6.50
C LEU A 25 -7.34 -9.55 7.67
N THR A 26 -8.41 -8.81 7.95
CA THR A 26 -8.45 -7.89 9.11
C THR A 26 -8.60 -8.68 10.40
N VAL A 27 -9.47 -9.69 10.40
CA VAL A 27 -9.68 -10.59 11.53
C VAL A 27 -8.37 -11.30 11.88
N GLU A 28 -7.75 -11.99 10.90
CA GLU A 28 -6.46 -12.67 11.07
C GLU A 28 -5.36 -11.76 11.62
N LYS A 29 -5.27 -10.54 11.07
CA LYS A 29 -4.30 -9.55 11.56
C LYS A 29 -4.55 -9.16 13.01
N TYR A 30 -5.80 -8.85 13.36
CA TYR A 30 -6.15 -8.38 14.71
C TYR A 30 -5.94 -9.48 15.73
N VAL A 31 -6.36 -10.71 15.41
CA VAL A 31 -6.14 -11.88 16.25
C VAL A 31 -4.64 -12.13 16.46
N ARG A 32 -3.84 -12.10 15.39
CA ARG A 32 -2.38 -12.23 15.49
C ARG A 32 -1.75 -11.17 16.39
N ASP A 33 -2.18 -9.92 16.27
CA ASP A 33 -1.62 -8.81 17.04
C ASP A 33 -1.99 -8.94 18.55
N VAL A 34 -3.22 -9.37 18.87
CA VAL A 34 -3.66 -9.67 20.24
C VAL A 34 -2.93 -10.91 20.80
N THR A 35 -2.77 -11.95 19.99
CA THR A 35 -2.00 -13.14 20.38
C THR A 35 -0.54 -12.79 20.66
N THR A 36 0.03 -11.79 19.97
CA THR A 36 1.39 -11.30 20.27
C THR A 36 1.45 -10.65 21.65
N PHE A 37 0.43 -9.92 22.06
CA PHE A 37 0.33 -9.38 23.42
C PHE A 37 0.15 -10.49 24.44
N TRP A 38 -0.73 -11.44 24.23
CA TRP A 38 -0.94 -12.59 25.11
C TRP A 38 0.36 -13.37 25.34
N ARG A 39 1.09 -13.71 24.28
CA ARG A 39 2.40 -14.39 24.39
C ARG A 39 3.42 -13.59 25.19
N TRP A 40 3.37 -12.26 25.08
CA TRP A 40 4.26 -11.38 25.83
C TRP A 40 3.92 -11.35 27.33
N LEU A 41 2.64 -11.50 27.71
CA LEU A 41 2.21 -11.59 29.11
C LEU A 41 2.73 -12.86 29.80
N GLY A 42 2.87 -13.96 29.08
CA GLY A 42 3.25 -15.26 29.63
C GLY A 42 2.06 -16.21 29.80
N SER A 43 2.28 -17.28 30.61
CA SER A 43 1.38 -18.43 30.67
C SER A 43 0.05 -18.17 31.36
N ASP A 44 -0.02 -17.25 32.31
CA ASP A 44 -1.24 -16.97 33.10
C ASP A 44 -2.20 -16.00 32.40
N GLY A 45 -1.70 -15.26 31.39
CA GLY A 45 -2.50 -14.33 30.60
C GLY A 45 -3.09 -13.16 31.39
N ARG A 46 -2.76 -13.01 32.68
CA ARG A 46 -3.26 -11.95 33.54
C ARG A 46 -2.57 -10.62 33.27
N PHE A 47 -3.32 -9.56 33.27
CA PHE A 47 -2.79 -8.23 33.02
C PHE A 47 -3.69 -7.12 33.56
N ASP A 48 -3.09 -5.98 33.73
CA ASP A 48 -3.72 -4.72 34.05
C ASP A 48 -3.27 -3.61 33.07
N LYS A 49 -3.68 -2.40 33.31
CA LYS A 49 -3.25 -1.22 32.55
C LYS A 49 -1.74 -1.05 32.49
N SER A 50 -1.04 -1.38 33.57
CA SER A 50 0.42 -1.22 33.66
C SER A 50 1.15 -2.17 32.69
N ASN A 51 0.65 -3.40 32.55
CA ASN A 51 1.16 -4.36 31.56
C ASN A 51 0.98 -3.85 30.13
N VAL A 52 -0.18 -3.25 29.80
CA VAL A 52 -0.44 -2.69 28.47
C VAL A 52 0.52 -1.52 28.16
N ILE A 53 0.79 -0.68 29.15
CA ILE A 53 1.78 0.41 29.02
C ILE A 53 3.18 -0.14 28.79
N ARG A 54 3.61 -1.16 29.54
CA ARG A 54 4.91 -1.82 29.34
C ARG A 54 5.01 -2.48 27.96
N PHE A 55 3.95 -3.15 27.51
CA PHE A 55 3.90 -3.71 26.15
C PHE A 55 4.03 -2.63 25.09
N LYS A 56 3.35 -1.49 25.27
CA LYS A 56 3.50 -0.35 24.35
C LYS A 56 4.94 0.15 24.27
N GLN A 57 5.65 0.23 25.40
CA GLN A 57 7.08 0.62 25.43
C GLN A 57 7.93 -0.38 24.64
N MET A 58 7.74 -1.68 24.88
CA MET A 58 8.42 -2.73 24.12
C MET A 58 8.15 -2.64 22.62
N LEU A 59 6.90 -2.34 22.21
CA LEU A 59 6.58 -2.14 20.79
C LEU A 59 7.34 -0.98 20.16
N ARG A 60 7.59 0.11 20.91
CA ARG A 60 8.36 1.27 20.44
C ARG A 60 9.82 0.91 20.14
N GLU A 61 10.39 0.02 20.93
CA GLU A 61 11.80 -0.40 20.78
C GLU A 61 11.97 -1.40 19.62
N LYS A 62 11.03 -2.35 19.48
CA LYS A 62 11.16 -3.46 18.53
C LYS A 62 10.57 -3.20 17.15
N TYR A 63 9.66 -2.25 17.02
CA TYR A 63 8.89 -2.05 15.78
C TYR A 63 8.93 -0.60 15.29
N ARG A 64 8.77 -0.41 13.98
CA ARG A 64 8.50 0.93 13.44
C ARG A 64 7.20 1.48 14.03
N LEU A 65 7.14 2.78 14.31
CA LEU A 65 5.98 3.43 14.96
C LEU A 65 4.65 3.15 14.25
N SER A 66 4.65 3.07 12.91
CA SER A 66 3.43 2.72 12.14
C SER A 66 2.94 1.30 12.44
N SER A 67 3.85 0.33 12.54
CA SER A 67 3.53 -1.05 12.91
C SER A 67 3.07 -1.14 14.36
N ALA A 68 3.78 -0.50 15.27
CA ALA A 68 3.39 -0.41 16.69
C ALA A 68 1.99 0.18 16.84
N ASN A 69 1.69 1.31 16.18
CA ASN A 69 0.36 1.92 16.20
C ASN A 69 -0.72 1.01 15.63
N SER A 70 -0.40 0.23 14.60
CA SER A 70 -1.33 -0.75 14.03
C SER A 70 -1.66 -1.87 15.01
N MET A 71 -0.67 -2.36 15.78
CA MET A 71 -0.87 -3.36 16.85
C MET A 71 -1.65 -2.77 18.03
N LEU A 72 -1.34 -1.55 18.45
CA LEU A 72 -2.07 -0.84 19.50
C LEU A 72 -3.54 -0.60 19.10
N SER A 73 -3.82 -0.34 17.83
CA SER A 73 -5.18 -0.21 17.32
C SER A 73 -5.96 -1.52 17.40
N ALA A 74 -5.30 -2.66 17.12
CA ALA A 74 -5.91 -3.98 17.27
C ALA A 74 -6.20 -4.29 18.74
N LEU A 75 -5.27 -3.99 19.66
CA LEU A 75 -5.46 -4.14 21.10
C LEU A 75 -6.59 -3.25 21.64
N ASN A 76 -6.63 -1.98 21.27
CA ASN A 76 -7.70 -1.09 21.68
C ASN A 76 -9.08 -1.58 21.17
N LYS A 77 -9.14 -2.18 19.97
CA LYS A 77 -10.36 -2.79 19.46
C LYS A 77 -10.73 -4.04 20.26
N PHE A 78 -9.76 -4.84 20.65
CA PHE A 78 -9.94 -5.99 21.52
C PHE A 78 -10.49 -5.58 22.87
N PHE A 79 -9.87 -4.63 23.57
CA PHE A 79 -10.34 -4.13 24.86
C PHE A 79 -11.75 -3.55 24.77
N GLN A 80 -12.04 -2.80 23.70
CA GLN A 80 -13.40 -2.28 23.46
C GLN A 80 -14.43 -3.40 23.36
N LEU A 81 -14.15 -4.45 22.59
CA LEU A 81 -15.11 -5.54 22.37
C LEU A 81 -15.25 -6.47 23.58
N MET A 82 -14.23 -6.53 24.45
CA MET A 82 -14.28 -7.27 25.71
C MET A 82 -14.86 -6.46 26.88
N GLY A 83 -15.17 -5.16 26.68
CA GLY A 83 -15.63 -4.28 27.74
C GLY A 83 -14.53 -3.82 28.71
N TRP A 84 -13.27 -3.95 28.33
CA TRP A 84 -12.09 -3.58 29.15
C TRP A 84 -11.59 -2.17 28.80
N GLU A 85 -12.47 -1.19 28.92
CA GLU A 85 -12.20 0.20 28.54
C GLU A 85 -11.06 0.83 29.35
N ASP A 86 -10.89 0.41 30.60
CA ASP A 86 -9.79 0.81 31.50
C ASP A 86 -8.40 0.48 30.95
N CYS A 87 -8.30 -0.57 30.11
CA CYS A 87 -7.05 -1.00 29.49
C CYS A 87 -6.71 -0.28 28.18
N ARG A 88 -7.62 0.49 27.59
CA ARG A 88 -7.36 1.21 26.34
C ARG A 88 -6.25 2.26 26.52
N ILE A 89 -5.36 2.35 25.55
CA ILE A 89 -4.21 3.25 25.55
C ILE A 89 -4.14 4.11 24.29
N ARG A 90 -3.51 5.29 24.44
CA ARG A 90 -3.26 6.16 23.28
C ARG A 90 -2.17 5.56 22.40
N THR A 91 -2.35 5.65 21.09
CA THR A 91 -1.30 5.34 20.12
C THR A 91 -0.16 6.37 20.20
N PHE A 92 0.99 6.06 19.62
CA PHE A 92 2.07 7.03 19.50
C PHE A 92 1.67 8.17 18.55
N ARG A 93 1.98 9.39 18.93
CA ARG A 93 1.87 10.52 18.01
C ARG A 93 2.93 10.35 16.91
N THR A 94 2.50 10.35 15.67
CA THR A 94 3.40 10.36 14.51
C THR A 94 3.34 11.73 13.86
N GLN A 95 4.49 12.38 13.76
CA GLN A 95 4.59 13.58 12.96
C GLN A 95 4.49 13.18 11.48
N ARG A 96 3.65 13.85 10.71
CA ARG A 96 3.59 13.64 9.27
C ARG A 96 4.89 14.15 8.66
N ALA A 97 5.44 13.42 7.71
CA ALA A 97 6.57 13.90 6.95
C ALA A 97 6.20 15.26 6.29
N SER A 98 7.04 16.25 6.48
CA SER A 98 6.87 17.58 5.87
C SER A 98 7.52 17.63 4.49
N PHE A 99 8.53 16.79 4.25
CA PHE A 99 9.31 16.74 3.01
C PHE A 99 9.29 15.35 2.41
N ARG A 100 9.52 15.32 1.11
CA ARG A 100 9.63 14.10 0.33
C ARG A 100 10.96 13.39 0.64
N ASN A 101 10.93 12.07 0.76
CA ASN A 101 12.15 11.26 0.87
C ASN A 101 12.45 10.62 -0.49
N GLU A 102 13.27 11.29 -1.29
CA GLU A 102 13.63 10.87 -2.66
C GLU A 102 14.43 9.58 -2.70
N GLU A 103 15.19 9.26 -1.65
CA GLU A 103 15.96 8.02 -1.57
C GLU A 103 15.12 6.75 -1.64
N ARG A 104 13.84 6.84 -1.22
CA ARG A 104 12.90 5.71 -1.21
C ARG A 104 11.99 5.66 -2.43
N GLU A 105 12.03 6.68 -3.26
CA GLU A 105 11.16 6.79 -4.42
C GLU A 105 11.88 6.34 -5.69
N LEU A 106 11.12 5.85 -6.67
CA LEU A 106 11.64 5.57 -8.00
C LEU A 106 11.74 6.86 -8.80
N CYS A 107 12.87 7.12 -9.42
CA CYS A 107 12.98 8.14 -10.46
C CYS A 107 12.66 7.55 -11.85
N VAL A 108 12.52 8.42 -12.85
CA VAL A 108 12.17 8.02 -14.22
C VAL A 108 13.25 7.11 -14.82
N GLU A 109 14.51 7.39 -14.55
CA GLU A 109 15.66 6.63 -15.04
C GLU A 109 15.71 5.23 -14.43
N GLU A 110 15.45 5.11 -13.12
CA GLU A 110 15.35 3.82 -12.42
C GLU A 110 14.18 2.98 -12.97
N TYR A 111 13.04 3.61 -13.20
CA TYR A 111 11.88 2.95 -13.79
C TYR A 111 12.18 2.44 -15.21
N ARG A 112 12.83 3.25 -16.06
CA ARG A 112 13.25 2.82 -17.41
C ARG A 112 14.20 1.64 -17.38
N ARG A 113 15.19 1.63 -16.47
CA ARG A 113 16.11 0.50 -16.29
C ARG A 113 15.39 -0.77 -15.84
N LEU A 114 14.40 -0.67 -14.96
CA LEU A 114 13.58 -1.81 -14.55
C LEU A 114 12.80 -2.42 -15.73
N LEU A 115 12.19 -1.58 -16.56
CA LEU A 115 11.49 -2.06 -17.75
C LEU A 115 12.45 -2.73 -18.75
N LYS A 116 13.63 -2.15 -18.98
CA LYS A 116 14.68 -2.71 -19.82
C LYS A 116 15.11 -4.08 -19.30
N ALA A 117 15.44 -4.20 -18.03
CA ALA A 117 15.84 -5.46 -17.39
C ALA A 117 14.74 -6.55 -17.49
N ALA A 118 13.47 -6.19 -17.30
CA ALA A 118 12.36 -7.12 -17.48
C ALA A 118 12.24 -7.61 -18.93
N LYS A 119 12.44 -6.72 -19.91
CA LYS A 119 12.42 -7.04 -21.34
C LYS A 119 13.58 -7.97 -21.72
N GLU A 120 14.80 -7.67 -21.29
CA GLU A 120 16.01 -8.47 -21.55
C GLU A 120 15.91 -9.86 -20.91
N LYS A 121 15.29 -9.97 -19.73
CA LYS A 121 15.01 -11.24 -19.08
C LYS A 121 13.89 -12.05 -19.75
N GLY A 122 13.18 -11.48 -20.72
CA GLY A 122 12.03 -12.11 -21.37
C GLY A 122 10.78 -12.17 -20.49
N ASP A 123 10.75 -11.46 -19.35
CA ASP A 123 9.61 -11.45 -18.44
C ASP A 123 8.57 -10.40 -18.85
N LEU A 124 7.92 -10.65 -19.99
CA LEU A 124 6.92 -9.76 -20.57
C LEU A 124 5.71 -9.55 -19.65
N GLN A 125 5.39 -10.51 -18.79
CA GLN A 125 4.29 -10.36 -17.85
C GLN A 125 4.60 -9.31 -16.79
N ILE A 126 5.78 -9.38 -16.14
CA ILE A 126 6.22 -8.38 -15.16
C ILE A 126 6.43 -7.02 -15.81
N LEU A 127 6.98 -6.98 -17.03
CA LEU A 127 7.07 -5.73 -17.83
C LEU A 127 5.71 -5.05 -17.94
N ASN A 128 4.69 -5.77 -18.44
CA ASN A 128 3.35 -5.20 -18.64
C ASN A 128 2.64 -4.87 -17.31
N ILE A 129 2.87 -5.64 -16.25
CA ILE A 129 2.35 -5.32 -14.91
C ILE A 129 2.95 -4.00 -14.40
N MET A 130 4.27 -3.83 -14.49
CA MET A 130 4.94 -2.59 -14.06
C MET A 130 4.44 -1.38 -14.86
N GLU A 131 4.35 -1.50 -16.19
CA GLU A 131 3.80 -0.43 -17.04
C GLU A 131 2.33 -0.13 -16.69
N THR A 132 1.51 -1.15 -16.42
CA THR A 132 0.10 -0.95 -16.04
C THR A 132 -0.02 -0.16 -14.74
N ILE A 133 0.73 -0.55 -13.71
CA ILE A 133 0.68 0.15 -12.42
C ILE A 133 1.21 1.58 -12.55
N ALA A 134 2.33 1.77 -13.24
CA ALA A 134 2.97 3.07 -13.40
C ALA A 134 2.20 4.04 -14.33
N SER A 135 1.31 3.54 -15.19
CA SER A 135 0.52 4.36 -16.12
C SER A 135 -0.92 4.60 -15.66
N THR A 136 -1.43 3.83 -14.69
CA THR A 136 -2.83 3.91 -14.24
C THR A 136 -2.97 4.17 -12.75
N GLY A 137 -1.91 4.00 -11.99
CA GLY A 137 -1.95 4.05 -10.52
C GLY A 137 -2.80 2.96 -9.87
N ILE A 138 -3.13 1.87 -10.59
CA ILE A 138 -3.94 0.77 -10.07
C ILE A 138 -3.24 0.07 -8.90
N ARG A 139 -4.00 -0.43 -7.92
CA ARG A 139 -3.44 -1.26 -6.85
C ARG A 139 -3.13 -2.67 -7.37
N ILE A 140 -2.10 -3.30 -6.82
CA ILE A 140 -1.73 -4.68 -7.20
C ILE A 140 -2.90 -5.67 -7.05
N SER A 141 -3.73 -5.54 -6.02
CA SER A 141 -4.93 -6.37 -5.82
C SER A 141 -6.03 -6.12 -6.86
N GLU A 142 -5.96 -5.01 -7.58
CA GLU A 142 -6.93 -4.61 -8.59
C GLU A 142 -6.51 -5.05 -10.01
N LEU A 143 -5.30 -5.59 -10.20
CA LEU A 143 -4.80 -6.03 -11.50
C LEU A 143 -5.70 -7.08 -12.17
N GLN A 144 -6.41 -7.89 -11.39
CA GLN A 144 -7.37 -8.88 -11.90
C GLN A 144 -8.52 -8.25 -12.72
N PHE A 145 -8.84 -6.96 -12.50
CA PHE A 145 -9.85 -6.23 -13.23
C PHE A 145 -9.34 -5.64 -14.56
N ILE A 146 -8.04 -5.75 -14.82
CA ILE A 146 -7.50 -5.47 -16.17
C ILE A 146 -7.78 -6.70 -17.03
N THR A 147 -8.84 -6.62 -17.80
CA THR A 147 -9.36 -7.70 -18.64
C THR A 147 -9.18 -7.38 -20.12
N VAL A 148 -9.34 -8.36 -20.99
CA VAL A 148 -9.35 -8.15 -22.44
C VAL A 148 -10.40 -7.11 -22.84
N ALA A 149 -11.60 -7.18 -22.25
CA ALA A 149 -12.67 -6.21 -22.48
C ALA A 149 -12.28 -4.80 -22.00
N SER A 150 -11.67 -4.68 -20.79
CA SER A 150 -11.24 -3.39 -20.27
C SER A 150 -10.14 -2.74 -21.11
N VAL A 151 -9.24 -3.52 -21.70
CA VAL A 151 -8.21 -3.04 -22.63
C VAL A 151 -8.84 -2.55 -23.94
N SER A 152 -9.93 -3.19 -24.40
CA SER A 152 -10.64 -2.77 -25.60
C SER A 152 -11.40 -1.46 -25.41
N THR A 153 -12.09 -1.31 -24.28
CA THR A 153 -12.88 -0.11 -23.94
C THR A 153 -12.05 1.01 -23.31
N ARG A 154 -10.78 0.75 -22.99
CA ARG A 154 -9.87 1.64 -22.25
C ARG A 154 -10.36 1.99 -20.84
N ARG A 155 -11.24 1.17 -20.25
CA ARG A 155 -11.87 1.41 -18.95
C ARG A 155 -11.97 0.09 -18.19
N ALA A 156 -11.39 0.03 -17.00
CA ALA A 156 -11.54 -1.10 -16.09
C ALA A 156 -12.44 -0.70 -14.92
N LEU A 157 -13.49 -1.47 -14.68
CA LEU A 157 -14.33 -1.31 -13.51
C LEU A 157 -13.76 -2.14 -12.37
N VAL A 158 -13.25 -1.47 -11.35
CA VAL A 158 -12.67 -2.11 -10.17
C VAL A 158 -13.70 -2.09 -9.05
N SER A 159 -14.11 -3.27 -8.60
CA SER A 159 -15.02 -3.42 -7.46
C SER A 159 -14.34 -4.21 -6.36
N LEU A 160 -14.00 -3.57 -5.26
CA LEU A 160 -13.36 -4.18 -4.10
C LEU A 160 -13.93 -3.62 -2.79
N LYS A 161 -14.26 -4.52 -1.87
CA LYS A 161 -14.77 -4.17 -0.52
C LYS A 161 -15.95 -3.20 -0.55
N GLY A 162 -16.93 -3.44 -1.44
CA GLY A 162 -18.13 -2.61 -1.58
C GLY A 162 -17.91 -1.24 -2.22
N LYS A 163 -16.69 -0.93 -2.70
CA LYS A 163 -16.38 0.31 -3.41
C LYS A 163 -16.08 0.00 -4.88
N THR A 164 -16.78 0.71 -5.75
CA THR A 164 -16.55 0.61 -7.19
C THR A 164 -15.92 1.90 -7.70
N ARG A 165 -14.89 1.77 -8.54
CA ARG A 165 -14.28 2.90 -9.25
C ARG A 165 -13.88 2.51 -10.66
N GLN A 166 -13.81 3.48 -11.54
CA GLN A 166 -13.31 3.30 -12.89
C GLN A 166 -11.80 3.63 -12.95
N VAL A 167 -11.04 2.77 -13.61
CA VAL A 167 -9.62 3.00 -13.94
C VAL A 167 -9.52 3.23 -15.44
N LEU A 168 -8.95 4.37 -15.83
CA LEU A 168 -8.71 4.72 -17.23
C LEU A 168 -7.37 4.13 -17.68
N ILE A 169 -7.34 3.55 -18.89
CA ILE A 169 -6.16 2.92 -19.47
C ILE A 169 -5.69 3.77 -20.66
N PRO A 170 -4.45 4.33 -20.61
CA PRO A 170 -3.89 5.12 -21.69
C PRO A 170 -3.82 4.34 -23.02
N ALA A 171 -3.95 5.03 -24.14
CA ALA A 171 -4.01 4.40 -25.47
C ALA A 171 -2.78 3.56 -25.79
N GLU A 172 -1.59 4.07 -25.51
CA GLU A 172 -0.34 3.34 -25.77
C GLU A 172 -0.20 2.08 -24.89
N LEU A 173 -0.63 2.15 -23.65
CA LEU A 173 -0.69 0.96 -22.79
C LEU A 173 -1.68 -0.07 -23.36
N CYS A 174 -2.84 0.35 -23.86
CA CYS A 174 -3.80 -0.57 -24.49
C CYS A 174 -3.20 -1.27 -25.70
N LYS A 175 -2.42 -0.58 -26.56
CA LYS A 175 -1.73 -1.21 -27.70
C LYS A 175 -0.76 -2.30 -27.24
N LYS A 176 0.04 -2.04 -26.20
CA LYS A 176 0.97 -3.00 -25.62
C LYS A 176 0.25 -4.20 -25.01
N LEU A 177 -0.81 -3.95 -24.23
CA LEU A 177 -1.57 -5.02 -23.58
C LEU A 177 -2.32 -5.89 -24.61
N ARG A 178 -2.86 -5.33 -25.70
CA ARG A 178 -3.47 -6.12 -26.80
C ARG A 178 -2.42 -7.01 -27.47
N ARG A 179 -1.20 -6.51 -27.69
CA ARG A 179 -0.10 -7.32 -28.23
C ARG A 179 0.24 -8.47 -27.26
N TYR A 180 0.40 -8.16 -25.99
CA TYR A 180 0.64 -9.14 -24.94
C TYR A 180 -0.44 -10.23 -24.90
N CYS A 181 -1.73 -9.86 -24.98
CA CYS A 181 -2.84 -10.81 -25.01
C CYS A 181 -2.75 -11.75 -26.23
N ARG A 182 -2.44 -11.21 -27.42
CA ARG A 182 -2.27 -12.02 -28.64
C ARG A 182 -1.12 -13.02 -28.52
N GLU A 183 0.06 -12.56 -28.06
CA GLU A 183 1.24 -13.41 -27.86
C GLU A 183 0.99 -14.53 -26.84
N ARG A 184 0.19 -14.24 -25.81
CA ARG A 184 -0.15 -15.20 -24.75
C ARG A 184 -1.45 -15.99 -25.02
N LYS A 185 -2.11 -15.76 -26.17
CA LYS A 185 -3.39 -16.37 -26.55
C LYS A 185 -4.49 -16.17 -25.49
N ILE A 186 -4.53 -14.99 -24.85
CA ILE A 186 -5.55 -14.63 -23.86
C ILE A 186 -6.69 -13.94 -24.60
N THR A 187 -7.84 -14.60 -24.69
CA THR A 187 -9.01 -14.15 -25.45
C THR A 187 -10.10 -13.51 -24.62
N SER A 188 -10.15 -13.79 -23.30
CA SER A 188 -11.17 -13.28 -22.37
C SER A 188 -10.65 -13.22 -20.93
N GLY A 189 -11.39 -12.54 -20.05
CA GLY A 189 -11.07 -12.46 -18.62
C GLY A 189 -9.87 -11.58 -18.30
N SER A 190 -9.28 -11.81 -17.11
CA SER A 190 -8.08 -11.08 -16.65
C SER A 190 -6.87 -11.40 -17.54
N ILE A 191 -6.07 -10.37 -17.86
CA ILE A 191 -4.89 -10.55 -18.71
C ILE A 191 -3.63 -10.96 -17.93
N PHE A 192 -3.61 -10.71 -16.63
CA PHE A 192 -2.48 -11.07 -15.76
C PHE A 192 -2.77 -12.35 -14.99
N VAL A 193 -2.61 -13.47 -15.67
CA VAL A 193 -2.90 -14.79 -15.14
C VAL A 193 -1.65 -15.69 -15.10
N THR A 194 -1.68 -16.67 -14.22
CA THR A 194 -0.69 -17.77 -14.19
C THR A 194 -0.83 -18.66 -15.42
N ARG A 195 0.07 -19.61 -15.58
CA ARG A 195 -0.03 -20.63 -16.63
C ARG A 195 -1.32 -21.48 -16.53
N THR A 196 -1.92 -21.56 -15.35
CA THR A 196 -3.18 -22.27 -15.08
C THR A 196 -4.43 -21.39 -15.21
N GLY A 197 -4.30 -20.15 -15.70
CA GLY A 197 -5.43 -19.23 -15.89
C GLY A 197 -5.91 -18.50 -14.62
N ARG A 198 -5.32 -18.76 -13.47
CA ARG A 198 -5.67 -18.04 -12.21
C ARG A 198 -5.00 -16.67 -12.14
N PRO A 199 -5.64 -15.65 -11.53
CA PRO A 199 -4.99 -14.38 -11.28
C PRO A 199 -3.63 -14.54 -10.59
N ILE A 200 -2.63 -13.79 -11.05
CA ILE A 200 -1.29 -13.88 -10.47
C ILE A 200 -1.26 -13.33 -9.03
N ASP A 201 -0.62 -14.08 -8.13
CA ASP A 201 -0.48 -13.67 -6.73
C ASP A 201 0.48 -12.48 -6.57
N ARG A 202 0.13 -11.60 -5.62
CA ARG A 202 0.91 -10.40 -5.31
C ARG A 202 2.34 -10.68 -4.84
N SER A 203 2.54 -11.78 -4.10
CA SER A 203 3.87 -12.16 -3.60
C SER A 203 4.76 -12.62 -4.75
N ASN A 204 4.21 -13.34 -5.73
CA ASN A 204 4.90 -13.72 -6.94
C ASN A 204 5.31 -12.48 -7.77
N ILE A 205 4.39 -11.51 -7.94
CA ILE A 205 4.71 -10.25 -8.61
C ILE A 205 5.86 -9.53 -7.91
N LEU A 206 5.77 -9.37 -6.58
CA LEU A 206 6.80 -8.71 -5.79
C LEU A 206 8.15 -9.40 -5.89
N HIS A 207 8.17 -10.73 -5.78
CA HIS A 207 9.40 -11.52 -5.90
C HIS A 207 10.07 -11.32 -7.26
N ARG A 208 9.30 -11.47 -8.35
CA ARG A 208 9.80 -11.31 -9.72
C ARG A 208 10.26 -9.88 -10.02
N MET A 209 9.55 -8.86 -9.51
CA MET A 209 10.00 -7.46 -9.60
C MET A 209 11.35 -7.26 -8.89
N LYS A 210 11.46 -7.74 -7.64
CA LYS A 210 12.71 -7.61 -6.87
C LYS A 210 13.90 -8.36 -7.49
N ALA A 211 13.63 -9.42 -8.23
CA ALA A 211 14.67 -10.17 -8.98
C ALA A 211 15.28 -9.38 -10.18
N LEU A 212 14.76 -8.18 -10.47
CA LEU A 212 15.31 -7.27 -11.49
C LEU A 212 16.33 -6.28 -10.91
N SER A 213 16.50 -6.22 -9.58
CA SER A 213 17.27 -5.16 -8.91
C SER A 213 18.71 -5.05 -9.39
N GLU A 214 19.42 -6.19 -9.54
CA GLU A 214 20.82 -6.23 -9.97
C GLU A 214 20.96 -5.81 -11.43
N ALA A 215 20.20 -6.44 -12.33
CA ALA A 215 20.23 -6.13 -13.76
C ALA A 215 19.82 -4.68 -14.05
N ALA A 216 18.87 -4.13 -13.29
CA ALA A 216 18.43 -2.75 -13.43
C ALA A 216 19.35 -1.74 -12.69
N LYS A 217 20.25 -2.19 -11.83
CA LYS A 217 21.03 -1.34 -10.91
C LYS A 217 20.12 -0.39 -10.12
N VAL A 218 19.07 -0.94 -9.53
CA VAL A 218 18.07 -0.22 -8.71
C VAL A 218 18.02 -0.83 -7.33
N ASN A 219 18.00 0.01 -6.30
CA ASN A 219 17.91 -0.45 -4.92
C ASN A 219 16.65 -1.32 -4.74
N ARG A 220 16.85 -2.55 -4.26
CA ARG A 220 15.81 -3.56 -4.05
C ARG A 220 14.65 -3.07 -3.16
N GLU A 221 14.95 -2.17 -2.20
CA GLU A 221 13.97 -1.58 -1.31
C GLU A 221 13.01 -0.61 -2.01
N LYS A 222 13.38 -0.07 -3.18
CA LYS A 222 12.53 0.76 -4.02
C LYS A 222 11.58 -0.06 -4.92
N ILE A 223 11.87 -1.36 -5.13
CA ILE A 223 11.20 -2.20 -6.13
C ILE A 223 10.01 -2.93 -5.50
N PHE A 224 8.84 -2.30 -5.52
CA PHE A 224 7.57 -2.90 -5.09
C PHE A 224 6.37 -2.18 -5.74
N PRO A 225 5.23 -2.87 -5.91
CA PRO A 225 4.09 -2.33 -6.67
C PRO A 225 3.55 -1.01 -6.14
N HIS A 226 3.54 -0.82 -4.82
CA HIS A 226 3.05 0.44 -4.25
C HIS A 226 3.95 1.63 -4.61
N ASN A 227 5.26 1.41 -4.79
CA ASN A 227 6.18 2.46 -5.23
C ASN A 227 5.98 2.83 -6.71
N LEU A 228 5.58 1.89 -7.57
CA LEU A 228 5.15 2.20 -8.95
C LEU A 228 3.87 3.04 -8.98
N ARG A 229 2.92 2.75 -8.08
CA ARG A 229 1.72 3.58 -7.92
C ARG A 229 2.07 4.97 -7.36
N HIS A 230 3.02 5.06 -6.45
CA HIS A 230 3.57 6.33 -5.96
C HIS A 230 4.22 7.11 -7.11
N PHE A 231 5.04 6.44 -7.92
CA PHE A 231 5.66 6.99 -9.12
C PHE A 231 4.60 7.58 -10.07
N PHE A 232 3.51 6.85 -10.37
CA PHE A 232 2.38 7.39 -11.14
C PHE A 232 1.84 8.67 -10.52
N ALA A 233 1.51 8.63 -9.23
CA ALA A 233 0.86 9.74 -8.54
C ALA A 233 1.73 11.01 -8.52
N VAL A 234 3.03 10.86 -8.26
CA VAL A 234 3.99 11.98 -8.28
C VAL A 234 4.10 12.58 -9.68
N ASN A 235 4.24 11.74 -10.72
CA ASN A 235 4.37 12.26 -12.09
C ASN A 235 3.06 12.89 -12.59
N TYR A 236 1.90 12.32 -12.26
CA TYR A 236 0.60 12.91 -12.55
C TYR A 236 0.47 14.29 -11.89
N TYR A 237 0.78 14.38 -10.59
CA TYR A 237 0.69 15.65 -9.85
C TYR A 237 1.67 16.71 -10.38
N LYS A 238 2.87 16.31 -10.82
CA LYS A 238 3.83 17.25 -11.46
C LYS A 238 3.26 17.89 -12.73
N THR A 239 2.44 17.14 -13.49
CA THR A 239 1.84 17.60 -14.75
C THR A 239 0.57 18.42 -14.52
N GLU A 240 -0.37 17.89 -13.72
CA GLU A 240 -1.71 18.48 -13.59
C GLU A 240 -1.87 19.39 -12.36
N LYS A 241 -1.07 19.20 -11.33
CA LYS A 241 -1.12 19.91 -10.03
C LYS A 241 -2.49 19.91 -9.35
N ASP A 242 -3.40 19.03 -9.77
CA ASP A 242 -4.75 18.86 -9.21
C ASP A 242 -4.77 17.63 -8.28
N ILE A 243 -4.74 17.90 -6.97
CA ILE A 243 -4.75 16.86 -5.94
C ILE A 243 -6.11 16.17 -5.81
N VAL A 244 -7.21 16.87 -6.10
CA VAL A 244 -8.56 16.32 -5.99
C VAL A 244 -8.76 15.29 -7.10
N ARG A 245 -8.45 15.66 -8.33
CA ARG A 245 -8.52 14.75 -9.47
C ARG A 245 -7.58 13.54 -9.32
N LEU A 246 -6.38 13.76 -8.75
CA LEU A 246 -5.47 12.65 -8.43
C LEU A 246 -6.07 11.70 -7.37
N ALA A 247 -6.71 12.24 -6.33
CA ALA A 247 -7.36 11.43 -5.29
C ALA A 247 -8.47 10.56 -5.88
N ASP A 248 -9.29 11.12 -6.77
CA ASP A 248 -10.36 10.41 -7.48
C ASP A 248 -9.80 9.29 -8.36
N LEU A 249 -8.78 9.58 -9.19
CA LEU A 249 -8.12 8.58 -10.03
C LEU A 249 -7.53 7.43 -9.21
N LEU A 250 -6.95 7.73 -8.05
CA LEU A 250 -6.40 6.73 -7.16
C LEU A 250 -7.48 6.00 -6.34
N GLY A 251 -8.70 6.53 -6.26
CA GLY A 251 -9.78 6.01 -5.42
C GLY A 251 -9.43 6.11 -3.93
N HIS A 252 -8.97 7.28 -3.50
CA HIS A 252 -8.72 7.59 -2.10
C HIS A 252 -9.98 8.20 -1.47
N ALA A 253 -10.53 7.55 -0.46
CA ALA A 253 -11.69 8.07 0.29
C ALA A 253 -11.35 9.32 1.15
N ASN A 254 -10.05 9.55 1.40
CA ASN A 254 -9.57 10.70 2.17
C ASN A 254 -8.42 11.35 1.40
N ILE A 255 -8.60 12.62 1.04
CA ILE A 255 -7.62 13.42 0.30
C ILE A 255 -6.26 13.53 1.02
N ASN A 256 -6.27 13.45 2.36
CA ASN A 256 -5.02 13.43 3.13
C ASN A 256 -4.10 12.26 2.78
N THR A 257 -4.63 11.17 2.22
CA THR A 257 -3.83 10.05 1.70
C THR A 257 -3.08 10.44 0.42
N THR A 258 -3.62 11.41 -0.32
CA THR A 258 -3.03 11.91 -1.57
C THR A 258 -2.02 13.03 -1.32
N ARG A 259 -2.11 13.71 -0.17
CA ARG A 259 -1.20 14.81 0.19
C ARG A 259 0.28 14.41 0.17
N ILE A 260 0.60 13.14 0.43
CA ILE A 260 1.99 12.65 0.36
C ILE A 260 2.64 12.84 -1.03
N TYR A 261 1.83 12.94 -2.09
CA TYR A 261 2.32 13.14 -3.46
C TYR A 261 2.53 14.62 -3.82
N THR A 262 2.07 15.54 -2.97
CA THR A 262 2.32 16.99 -3.12
C THR A 262 3.56 17.45 -2.37
N LEU A 263 4.19 16.56 -1.60
CA LEU A 263 5.42 16.89 -0.88
C LEU A 263 6.55 17.11 -1.89
N ILE A 264 7.30 18.16 -1.67
CA ILE A 264 8.52 18.49 -2.42
C ILE A 264 9.74 18.17 -1.57
N SER A 265 10.90 18.04 -2.20
CA SER A 265 12.16 17.84 -1.47
C SER A 265 12.49 19.10 -0.64
N CYS A 266 13.35 18.92 0.36
CA CYS A 266 13.82 20.03 1.20
C CYS A 266 14.55 21.08 0.33
N GLU A 267 15.37 20.63 -0.62
CA GLU A 267 16.09 21.52 -1.57
C GLU A 267 15.09 22.31 -2.44
N SER A 268 14.08 21.66 -3.03
CA SER A 268 13.05 22.36 -3.80
C SER A 268 12.26 23.36 -2.97
N GLN A 269 12.09 23.10 -1.67
CA GLN A 269 11.42 24.06 -0.77
C GLN A 269 12.32 25.25 -0.48
N LEU A 270 13.63 25.03 -0.29
CA LEU A 270 14.60 26.12 -0.12
C LEU A 270 14.65 27.02 -1.36
N ASP A 271 14.71 26.44 -2.56
CA ASP A 271 14.67 27.20 -3.82
C ASP A 271 13.41 28.10 -3.92
N ILE A 272 12.27 27.62 -3.43
CA ILE A 272 11.03 28.40 -3.41
C ILE A 272 11.15 29.53 -2.40
N LEU A 273 11.67 29.27 -1.20
CA LEU A 273 11.87 30.28 -0.16
C LEU A 273 12.83 31.37 -0.63
N ASP A 274 13.94 31.03 -1.27
CA ASP A 274 14.89 31.97 -1.85
C ASP A 274 14.26 32.87 -2.93
N LYS A 275 13.35 32.30 -3.75
CA LYS A 275 12.60 33.09 -4.74
C LYS A 275 11.63 34.05 -4.08
N VAL A 276 10.93 33.60 -3.01
CA VAL A 276 10.03 34.47 -2.23
C VAL A 276 10.82 35.58 -1.59
N GLU A 277 11.95 35.30 -0.94
CA GLU A 277 12.82 36.31 -0.33
C GLU A 277 13.27 37.34 -1.35
N LYS A 278 13.78 36.89 -2.51
CA LYS A 278 14.19 37.81 -3.60
C LYS A 278 13.03 38.71 -4.05
N SER A 279 11.81 38.15 -4.14
CA SER A 279 10.63 38.91 -4.55
C SER A 279 10.21 39.99 -3.52
N LEU A 280 10.45 39.72 -2.23
CA LEU A 280 10.16 40.68 -1.16
C LEU A 280 11.17 41.84 -1.07
N HIS A 281 12.39 41.63 -1.56
CA HIS A 281 13.48 42.58 -1.54
C HIS A 281 13.77 43.22 -2.92
N ALA A 282 13.04 42.85 -3.96
CA ALA A 282 13.06 43.49 -5.25
C ALA A 282 12.22 44.78 -5.18
N VAL A 283 12.89 45.89 -4.84
CA VAL A 283 12.35 47.27 -4.89
C VAL A 283 12.82 47.93 -6.19
#